data_25d86d11cf2ad4904148dfe188db35cd
#
_entry.id   25d86d11cf2ad4904148dfe188db35cd
#
_cell.length_a   1.000
_cell.length_b   1.000
_cell.length_c   1.000
_cell.angle_alpha   90.00
_cell.angle_beta   90.00
_cell.angle_gamma   90.00
#
_symmetry.space_group_name_H-M   'P 1'
#
loop_
_entity.id
_entity.type
_entity.pdbx_description
1 polymer ?
#
loop_
_entity_poly.entity_id
_entity_poly.type
_entity_poly.pdbx_seq_one_letter_code
_entity_poly.pdbx_strand_id
1 'polypeptide(L)'
;MGYLSGNMLYPKMKTLITAMLLGSAVWLQSADWPNWRGPNHNGISHETDWFEKWDSRGPKRLWKASVGTGVASVSVADGRVFTMGNKSNRDTVYALKEATGDILWRHSYSEALSPILYDGGPSATPAVDGEYVYTLSKTGKAFCLKASTGDVVWNRDLKQLYSLPTPTWGFASSPLIHGDNVVYNVSSRGIALSKTNGSLKWKTASGTPGYASPVPYDHRGTEAFIMFGPSYAYCVNAATGKQLWSKSFPSSDINAADPVLYNGKIFLSSSSFNPGCELIELSGTSTSSKWKNHNMRIYFNAGVVIGDYLYGGSTPHSAVRCINMETGETQWTKNSIPSASITAADAKLIILSRTGDLYIAEASPSRFMQLAKAKVITGTCLTVPVLANRSLYVRNSRGTLYKLQMSEMVIETQPLAVNFAGSDLEFSWPAKGNFALESTDALGQAADWSEVGSGTAKEDDRYIVRVRPSAEQQFFRLRSE
;
A
#
# COMPACT_ATOMS: atom_id res chain seq x y z
N MET A 1 -29.79 -30.40 -83.52
CA MET A 1 -30.64 -31.06 -82.50
C MET A 1 -29.74 -31.85 -81.56
N GLY A 2 -29.69 -31.50 -80.33
CA GLY A 2 -28.84 -32.15 -79.32
C GLY A 2 -28.73 -31.30 -78.09
N TYR A 3 -29.65 -31.45 -77.15
CA TYR A 3 -29.60 -30.84 -75.85
C TYR A 3 -28.61 -31.58 -74.95
N LEU A 4 -27.62 -30.90 -74.40
CA LEU A 4 -26.79 -31.37 -73.30
C LEU A 4 -27.16 -30.61 -72.03
N SER A 5 -27.79 -31.33 -71.08
CA SER A 5 -28.04 -30.84 -69.72
C SER A 5 -26.75 -30.92 -68.90
N GLY A 6 -26.22 -29.75 -68.55
CA GLY A 6 -25.08 -29.64 -67.64
C GLY A 6 -25.56 -29.46 -66.20
N ASN A 7 -25.32 -30.40 -65.34
CA ASN A 7 -25.48 -30.28 -63.90
C ASN A 7 -24.40 -29.35 -63.34
N MET A 8 -24.80 -28.18 -62.85
CA MET A 8 -23.92 -27.29 -62.11
C MET A 8 -23.88 -27.74 -60.66
N LEU A 9 -22.76 -28.32 -60.25
CA LEU A 9 -22.39 -28.57 -58.87
C LEU A 9 -22.01 -27.23 -58.19
N TYR A 10 -22.82 -26.76 -57.28
CA TYR A 10 -22.46 -25.69 -56.38
C TYR A 10 -21.42 -26.15 -55.36
N PRO A 11 -20.26 -25.48 -55.18
CA PRO A 11 -19.34 -25.80 -54.10
C PRO A 11 -19.94 -25.29 -52.82
N LYS A 12 -20.08 -26.15 -51.81
CA LYS A 12 -20.40 -25.79 -50.44
C LYS A 12 -19.29 -24.84 -49.94
N MET A 13 -19.59 -23.57 -49.81
CA MET A 13 -18.76 -22.61 -49.14
C MET A 13 -18.64 -22.99 -47.65
N LYS A 14 -17.50 -23.54 -47.25
CA LYS A 14 -17.14 -23.65 -45.84
C LYS A 14 -16.78 -22.27 -45.33
N THR A 15 -17.68 -21.64 -44.61
CA THR A 15 -17.38 -20.40 -43.91
C THR A 15 -16.43 -20.73 -42.73
N LEU A 16 -15.15 -20.40 -42.92
CA LEU A 16 -14.17 -20.45 -41.84
C LEU A 16 -14.40 -19.23 -40.97
N ILE A 17 -15.02 -19.39 -39.81
CA ILE A 17 -15.05 -18.36 -38.79
C ILE A 17 -13.74 -18.46 -38.00
N THR A 18 -12.74 -17.69 -38.39
CA THR A 18 -11.53 -17.50 -37.59
C THR A 18 -11.84 -16.49 -36.49
N ALA A 19 -12.15 -16.97 -35.29
CA ALA A 19 -12.21 -16.12 -34.12
C ALA A 19 -10.77 -15.76 -33.72
N MET A 20 -10.32 -14.57 -34.16
CA MET A 20 -9.08 -13.96 -33.68
C MET A 20 -9.33 -13.42 -32.28
N LEU A 21 -9.06 -14.20 -31.25
CA LEU A 21 -8.92 -13.73 -29.88
C LEU A 21 -7.59 -12.95 -29.80
N LEU A 22 -7.64 -11.66 -30.06
CA LEU A 22 -6.58 -10.74 -29.67
C LEU A 22 -6.63 -10.65 -28.14
N GLY A 23 -5.97 -11.58 -27.47
CA GLY A 23 -5.61 -11.47 -26.08
C GLY A 23 -4.57 -10.37 -25.95
N SER A 24 -5.00 -9.10 -25.75
CA SER A 24 -4.12 -8.08 -25.23
C SER A 24 -3.69 -8.57 -23.84
N ALA A 25 -2.45 -9.08 -23.73
CA ALA A 25 -1.79 -9.24 -22.46
C ALA A 25 -1.67 -7.82 -21.87
N VAL A 26 -2.63 -7.42 -21.05
CA VAL A 26 -2.49 -6.27 -20.18
C VAL A 26 -1.39 -6.67 -19.21
N TRP A 27 -0.17 -6.19 -19.45
CA TRP A 27 0.88 -6.22 -18.48
C TRP A 27 0.37 -5.40 -17.30
N LEU A 28 -0.14 -6.09 -16.28
CA LEU A 28 -0.48 -5.48 -15.00
C LEU A 28 0.81 -4.90 -14.45
N GLN A 29 0.99 -3.60 -14.62
CA GLN A 29 2.11 -2.91 -14.04
C GLN A 29 1.98 -3.06 -12.54
N SER A 30 2.95 -3.73 -11.90
CA SER A 30 3.01 -3.90 -10.45
C SER A 30 3.01 -2.50 -9.83
N ALA A 31 2.03 -2.22 -8.99
CA ALA A 31 1.96 -0.97 -8.25
C ALA A 31 2.53 -1.20 -6.86
N ASP A 32 3.83 -1.34 -6.78
CA ASP A 32 4.57 -1.56 -5.55
C ASP A 32 4.43 -0.39 -4.57
N TRP A 33 4.61 -0.69 -3.30
CA TRP A 33 4.61 0.28 -2.20
C TRP A 33 5.92 0.13 -1.39
N PRO A 34 7.07 0.51 -1.96
CA PRO A 34 8.39 0.13 -1.42
C PRO A 34 8.79 0.90 -0.16
N ASN A 35 8.13 2.02 0.15
CA ASN A 35 8.52 2.92 1.22
C ASN A 35 7.35 3.29 2.13
N TRP A 36 7.67 3.81 3.31
CA TRP A 36 6.70 4.52 4.13
C TRP A 36 6.02 5.62 3.31
N ARG A 37 4.68 5.64 3.33
CA ARG A 37 3.82 6.52 2.52
C ARG A 37 3.92 6.31 0.99
N GLY A 38 4.40 5.16 0.54
CA GLY A 38 4.39 4.73 -0.86
C GLY A 38 5.54 5.26 -1.70
N PRO A 39 5.46 5.05 -3.02
CA PRO A 39 6.57 5.35 -3.93
C PRO A 39 6.95 6.84 -3.95
N ASN A 40 5.99 7.73 -3.75
CA ASN A 40 6.19 9.20 -3.76
C ASN A 40 6.18 9.81 -2.35
N HIS A 41 6.22 9.02 -1.28
CA HIS A 41 6.18 9.48 0.13
C HIS A 41 4.99 10.41 0.47
N ASN A 42 3.90 10.33 -0.28
CA ASN A 42 2.72 11.21 -0.16
C ASN A 42 1.45 10.51 0.35
N GLY A 43 1.50 9.18 0.53
CA GLY A 43 0.36 8.37 0.98
C GLY A 43 -0.65 8.05 -0.12
N ILE A 44 -0.27 8.22 -1.40
CA ILE A 44 -1.14 7.97 -2.55
C ILE A 44 -0.58 6.78 -3.34
N SER A 45 -1.42 5.77 -3.54
CA SER A 45 -1.15 4.65 -4.44
C SER A 45 -1.46 5.03 -5.88
N HIS A 46 -0.69 4.50 -6.81
CA HIS A 46 -0.94 4.65 -8.26
C HIS A 46 -1.96 3.64 -8.79
N GLU A 47 -2.54 2.82 -7.92
CA GLU A 47 -3.55 1.85 -8.29
C GLU A 47 -4.79 2.51 -8.86
N THR A 48 -5.24 2.01 -10.01
CA THR A 48 -6.53 2.30 -10.63
C THR A 48 -7.33 1.00 -10.75
N ASP A 49 -8.61 1.09 -11.03
CA ASP A 49 -9.48 -0.08 -11.26
C ASP A 49 -9.45 -1.10 -10.11
N TRP A 50 -9.25 -0.63 -8.89
CA TRP A 50 -9.35 -1.46 -7.70
C TRP A 50 -10.78 -1.48 -7.17
N PHE A 51 -11.16 -2.58 -6.50
CA PHE A 51 -12.52 -2.81 -6.03
C PHE A 51 -12.78 -2.06 -4.73
N GLU A 52 -13.66 -1.06 -4.78
CA GLU A 52 -14.01 -0.19 -3.66
C GLU A 52 -15.37 -0.51 -3.01
N LYS A 53 -16.09 -1.52 -3.49
CA LYS A 53 -17.41 -1.90 -2.99
C LYS A 53 -17.42 -3.36 -2.56
N TRP A 54 -18.11 -3.62 -1.48
CA TRP A 54 -18.33 -4.96 -0.93
C TRP A 54 -19.61 -5.00 -0.11
N ASP A 55 -20.10 -6.18 0.21
CA ASP A 55 -21.22 -6.38 1.11
C ASP A 55 -20.85 -6.16 2.59
N SER A 56 -21.78 -6.39 3.51
CA SER A 56 -21.58 -6.19 4.96
C SER A 56 -20.45 -7.02 5.57
N ARG A 57 -19.96 -8.07 4.89
CA ARG A 57 -18.84 -8.92 5.32
C ARG A 57 -17.49 -8.26 5.07
N GLY A 58 -17.43 -7.26 4.21
CA GLY A 58 -16.20 -6.58 3.81
C GLY A 58 -15.40 -7.31 2.73
N PRO A 59 -14.20 -6.81 2.38
CA PRO A 59 -13.35 -7.42 1.37
C PRO A 59 -12.85 -8.80 1.84
N LYS A 60 -12.74 -9.75 0.89
CA LYS A 60 -12.26 -11.10 1.16
C LYS A 60 -10.85 -11.07 1.73
N ARG A 61 -10.63 -11.80 2.83
CA ARG A 61 -9.30 -12.02 3.36
C ARG A 61 -8.59 -13.09 2.55
N LEU A 62 -7.48 -12.72 1.90
CA LEU A 62 -6.67 -13.64 1.10
C LEU A 62 -5.75 -14.47 2.00
N TRP A 63 -5.09 -13.82 2.96
CA TRP A 63 -4.26 -14.52 3.95
C TRP A 63 -4.10 -13.72 5.25
N LYS A 64 -3.57 -14.40 6.26
CA LYS A 64 -3.23 -13.88 7.59
C LYS A 64 -1.81 -14.27 7.96
N ALA A 65 -1.04 -13.33 8.47
CA ALA A 65 0.27 -13.58 9.07
C ALA A 65 0.36 -13.04 10.50
N SER A 66 1.27 -13.61 11.30
CA SER A 66 1.62 -13.10 12.62
C SER A 66 3.07 -12.62 12.62
N VAL A 67 3.24 -11.30 12.75
CA VAL A 67 4.53 -10.63 12.58
C VAL A 67 5.06 -9.98 13.87
N GLY A 68 4.50 -10.37 15.03
CA GLY A 68 4.91 -9.82 16.33
C GLY A 68 4.42 -8.39 16.58
N THR A 69 4.55 -7.98 17.85
CA THR A 69 4.10 -6.67 18.35
C THR A 69 4.89 -5.54 17.72
N GLY A 70 4.20 -4.48 17.32
CA GLY A 70 4.80 -3.27 16.73
C GLY A 70 3.82 -2.51 15.87
N VAL A 71 4.20 -1.30 15.48
CA VAL A 71 3.40 -0.40 14.66
C VAL A 71 4.10 -0.01 13.35
N ALA A 72 5.15 -0.72 12.97
CA ALA A 72 5.69 -0.66 11.62
C ALA A 72 4.62 -1.06 10.61
N SER A 73 4.44 -0.29 9.53
CA SER A 73 3.56 -0.66 8.43
C SER A 73 4.22 -1.73 7.56
N VAL A 74 3.71 -1.96 6.38
CA VAL A 74 4.31 -2.85 5.41
C VAL A 74 4.90 -2.06 4.24
N SER A 75 5.95 -2.62 3.63
CA SER A 75 6.38 -2.28 2.28
C SER A 75 6.16 -3.48 1.37
N VAL A 76 5.72 -3.20 0.15
CA VAL A 76 5.43 -4.24 -0.85
C VAL A 76 6.31 -3.96 -2.06
N ALA A 77 7.11 -4.92 -2.44
CA ALA A 77 7.98 -4.82 -3.60
C ALA A 77 8.35 -6.21 -4.13
N ASP A 78 8.37 -6.35 -5.44
CA ASP A 78 8.85 -7.53 -6.13
C ASP A 78 8.25 -8.85 -5.59
N GLY A 79 6.92 -8.88 -5.41
CA GLY A 79 6.19 -10.05 -4.92
C GLY A 79 6.46 -10.42 -3.46
N ARG A 80 6.99 -9.48 -2.67
CA ARG A 80 7.29 -9.65 -1.24
C ARG A 80 6.64 -8.55 -0.41
N VAL A 81 6.29 -8.92 0.83
CA VAL A 81 5.79 -7.99 1.84
C VAL A 81 6.79 -7.93 3.00
N PHE A 82 7.31 -6.75 3.27
CA PHE A 82 8.29 -6.54 4.34
C PHE A 82 7.66 -5.79 5.51
N THR A 83 7.95 -6.21 6.73
CA THR A 83 7.51 -5.53 7.96
C THR A 83 8.41 -5.91 9.13
N MET A 84 8.18 -5.29 10.29
CA MET A 84 8.91 -5.58 11.51
C MET A 84 7.96 -5.82 12.68
N GLY A 85 8.40 -6.62 13.66
CA GLY A 85 7.68 -6.80 14.91
C GLY A 85 8.55 -7.41 15.98
N ASN A 86 8.12 -7.29 17.23
CA ASN A 86 8.82 -7.83 18.40
C ASN A 86 8.10 -9.06 18.95
N LYS A 87 8.86 -10.09 19.26
CA LYS A 87 8.39 -11.25 20.02
C LYS A 87 9.49 -11.68 20.99
N SER A 88 9.14 -11.84 22.25
CA SER A 88 10.07 -12.30 23.29
C SER A 88 11.35 -11.46 23.38
N ASN A 89 11.21 -10.13 23.39
CA ASN A 89 12.32 -9.17 23.41
C ASN A 89 13.34 -9.35 22.26
N ARG A 90 12.82 -9.72 21.09
CA ARG A 90 13.58 -9.76 19.83
C ARG A 90 12.77 -9.06 18.77
N ASP A 91 13.37 -8.04 18.16
CA ASP A 91 12.84 -7.49 16.93
C ASP A 91 13.15 -8.42 15.77
N THR A 92 12.22 -8.56 14.88
CA THR A 92 12.35 -9.41 13.69
C THR A 92 11.89 -8.62 12.48
N VAL A 93 12.73 -8.57 11.45
CA VAL A 93 12.38 -8.15 10.10
C VAL A 93 11.86 -9.37 9.36
N TYR A 94 10.72 -9.26 8.74
CA TYR A 94 10.06 -10.32 7.99
C TYR A 94 10.00 -9.97 6.51
N ALA A 95 10.27 -10.96 5.65
CA ALA A 95 9.79 -10.98 4.28
C ALA A 95 8.76 -12.09 4.14
N LEU A 96 7.61 -11.75 3.63
CA LEU A 96 6.52 -12.67 3.37
C LEU A 96 6.31 -12.77 1.85
N LYS A 97 5.93 -13.95 1.36
CA LYS A 97 5.49 -14.12 -0.02
C LYS A 97 4.18 -13.36 -0.21
N GLU A 98 4.15 -12.45 -1.15
CA GLU A 98 2.98 -11.59 -1.36
C GLU A 98 1.71 -12.39 -1.67
N ALA A 99 1.83 -13.45 -2.46
CA ALA A 99 0.68 -14.27 -2.88
C ALA A 99 0.03 -15.04 -1.72
N THR A 100 0.81 -15.58 -0.77
CA THR A 100 0.34 -16.55 0.23
C THR A 100 0.47 -16.10 1.68
N GLY A 101 1.31 -15.09 1.96
CA GLY A 101 1.63 -14.66 3.33
C GLY A 101 2.64 -15.56 4.05
N ASP A 102 3.20 -16.57 3.37
CA ASP A 102 4.23 -17.43 3.93
C ASP A 102 5.51 -16.65 4.19
N ILE A 103 6.18 -16.96 5.30
CA ILE A 103 7.45 -16.33 5.64
C ILE A 103 8.54 -16.90 4.74
N LEU A 104 9.10 -16.06 3.87
CA LEU A 104 10.25 -16.38 3.03
C LEU A 104 11.54 -16.40 3.86
N TRP A 105 11.74 -15.38 4.65
CA TRP A 105 12.84 -15.27 5.59
C TRP A 105 12.52 -14.34 6.77
N ARG A 106 13.33 -14.40 7.80
CA ARG A 106 13.31 -13.52 8.96
C ARG A 106 14.72 -13.25 9.46
N HIS A 107 14.99 -12.01 9.81
CA HIS A 107 16.20 -11.59 10.49
C HIS A 107 15.84 -11.07 11.88
N SER A 108 16.36 -11.69 12.94
CA SER A 108 16.01 -11.39 14.34
C SER A 108 17.22 -10.97 15.16
N TYR A 109 17.07 -9.92 15.95
CA TYR A 109 18.10 -9.42 16.86
C TYR A 109 17.52 -9.07 18.22
N SER A 110 18.36 -9.03 19.28
CA SER A 110 17.93 -8.67 20.62
C SER A 110 17.48 -7.22 20.68
N GLU A 111 16.24 -6.98 21.13
CA GLU A 111 15.62 -5.68 21.30
C GLU A 111 14.46 -5.77 22.28
N ALA A 112 14.48 -4.98 23.37
CA ALA A 112 13.41 -4.99 24.35
C ALA A 112 12.08 -4.53 23.75
N LEU A 113 10.98 -5.15 24.13
CA LEU A 113 9.65 -4.74 23.68
C LEU A 113 9.30 -3.30 24.09
N SER A 114 9.67 -2.90 25.32
CA SER A 114 9.53 -1.53 25.85
C SER A 114 8.16 -0.89 25.62
N PRO A 115 7.06 -1.45 26.16
CA PRO A 115 5.75 -0.84 26.04
C PRO A 115 5.65 0.41 26.92
N ILE A 116 5.25 1.54 26.30
CA ILE A 116 4.97 2.82 26.98
C ILE A 116 3.71 3.38 26.35
N LEU A 117 2.58 3.38 27.03
CA LEU A 117 1.25 3.77 26.55
C LEU A 117 0.70 2.94 25.38
N TYR A 118 1.56 2.24 24.64
CA TYR A 118 1.24 1.35 23.52
C TYR A 118 1.87 -0.02 23.76
N ASP A 119 1.54 -0.99 22.87
CA ASP A 119 2.01 -2.38 23.02
C ASP A 119 3.55 -2.52 22.85
N GLY A 120 4.26 -1.48 22.44
CA GLY A 120 5.71 -1.50 22.21
C GLY A 120 6.11 -2.01 20.81
N GLY A 121 7.37 -2.47 20.68
CA GLY A 121 7.93 -2.98 19.44
C GLY A 121 8.34 -1.91 18.42
N PRO A 122 8.83 -2.31 17.23
CA PRO A 122 9.34 -1.40 16.20
C PRO A 122 8.22 -0.54 15.58
N SER A 123 8.56 0.72 15.26
CA SER A 123 7.64 1.69 14.67
C SER A 123 8.03 2.06 13.23
N ALA A 124 9.32 2.03 12.90
CA ALA A 124 9.83 2.33 11.57
C ALA A 124 9.40 1.27 10.56
N THR A 125 8.85 1.70 9.44
CA THR A 125 8.51 0.82 8.30
C THR A 125 9.77 0.56 7.49
N PRO A 126 10.07 -0.69 7.09
CA PRO A 126 11.19 -0.99 6.19
C PRO A 126 11.08 -0.20 4.88
N ALA A 127 12.23 0.22 4.32
CA ALA A 127 12.30 0.77 2.97
C ALA A 127 13.00 -0.23 2.05
N VAL A 128 12.48 -0.40 0.83
CA VAL A 128 13.00 -1.33 -0.17
C VAL A 128 13.57 -0.55 -1.34
N ASP A 129 14.78 -0.89 -1.74
CA ASP A 129 15.44 -0.33 -2.93
C ASP A 129 16.12 -1.47 -3.71
N GLY A 130 15.47 -1.95 -4.76
CA GLY A 130 15.91 -3.07 -5.55
C GLY A 130 16.17 -4.32 -4.70
N GLU A 131 17.43 -4.76 -4.66
CA GLU A 131 17.84 -5.97 -3.94
C GLU A 131 18.00 -5.81 -2.42
N TYR A 132 17.72 -4.61 -1.86
CA TYR A 132 18.02 -4.31 -0.46
C TYR A 132 16.80 -3.80 0.32
N VAL A 133 16.80 -4.14 1.62
CA VAL A 133 15.82 -3.67 2.62
C VAL A 133 16.56 -2.95 3.73
N TYR A 134 16.11 -1.74 4.04
CA TYR A 134 16.68 -0.89 5.09
C TYR A 134 15.71 -0.76 6.24
N THR A 135 16.20 -0.87 7.47
CA THR A 135 15.38 -0.85 8.68
C THR A 135 16.00 0.01 9.77
N LEU A 136 15.17 0.34 10.78
CA LEU A 136 15.61 1.02 12.00
C LEU A 136 14.85 0.44 13.21
N SER A 137 15.58 0.09 14.27
CA SER A 137 14.97 -0.31 15.55
C SER A 137 14.64 0.91 16.42
N LYS A 138 13.85 0.68 17.47
CA LYS A 138 13.54 1.70 18.50
C LYS A 138 14.78 2.24 19.19
N THR A 139 15.85 1.47 19.29
CA THR A 139 17.09 1.89 19.96
C THR A 139 18.16 2.39 19.01
N GLY A 140 17.89 2.42 17.69
CA GLY A 140 18.80 2.98 16.71
C GLY A 140 19.70 1.96 15.99
N LYS A 141 19.37 0.67 16.05
CA LYS A 141 20.04 -0.34 15.23
C LYS A 141 19.48 -0.27 13.82
N ALA A 142 20.32 0.10 12.87
CA ALA A 142 20.02 0.16 11.46
C ALA A 142 20.62 -1.05 10.73
N PHE A 143 19.86 -1.64 9.83
CA PHE A 143 20.30 -2.76 8.99
C PHE A 143 20.04 -2.47 7.52
N CYS A 144 20.93 -2.97 6.67
CA CYS A 144 20.70 -3.26 5.28
C CYS A 144 20.74 -4.77 5.10
N LEU A 145 19.66 -5.33 4.57
CA LEU A 145 19.49 -6.77 4.35
C LEU A 145 19.28 -7.03 2.87
N LYS A 146 19.69 -8.20 2.37
CA LYS A 146 19.28 -8.65 1.05
C LYS A 146 17.78 -8.94 1.03
N ALA A 147 17.04 -8.35 0.12
CA ALA A 147 15.58 -8.53 0.00
C ALA A 147 15.17 -9.98 -0.30
N SER A 148 16.05 -10.74 -0.99
CA SER A 148 15.79 -12.12 -1.37
C SER A 148 16.01 -13.13 -0.23
N THR A 149 17.01 -12.91 0.66
CA THR A 149 17.45 -13.92 1.64
C THR A 149 17.39 -13.44 3.09
N GLY A 150 17.38 -12.13 3.35
CA GLY A 150 17.50 -11.55 4.68
C GLY A 150 18.92 -11.52 5.24
N ASP A 151 19.92 -11.86 4.43
CA ASP A 151 21.32 -11.77 4.82
C ASP A 151 21.72 -10.33 5.10
N VAL A 152 22.50 -10.12 6.16
CA VAL A 152 22.99 -8.81 6.55
C VAL A 152 24.09 -8.35 5.59
N VAL A 153 23.84 -7.27 4.88
CA VAL A 153 24.86 -6.57 4.06
C VAL A 153 25.71 -5.68 4.96
N TRP A 154 25.04 -4.89 5.78
CA TRP A 154 25.67 -4.11 6.84
C TRP A 154 24.70 -3.84 7.99
N ASN A 155 25.24 -3.54 9.17
CA ASN A 155 24.50 -3.03 10.31
C ASN A 155 25.26 -1.91 11.01
N ARG A 156 24.52 -1.01 11.69
CA ARG A 156 25.06 0.09 12.49
C ARG A 156 24.20 0.30 13.73
N ASP A 157 24.80 0.36 14.90
CA ASP A 157 24.16 0.90 16.08
C ASP A 157 24.37 2.41 16.11
N LEU A 158 23.43 3.17 15.54
CA LEU A 158 23.56 4.62 15.38
C LEU A 158 23.60 5.33 16.73
N LYS A 159 22.84 4.82 17.70
CA LYS A 159 22.85 5.38 19.07
C LYS A 159 24.23 5.26 19.70
N GLN A 160 24.81 4.08 19.65
CA GLN A 160 26.10 3.83 20.24
C GLN A 160 27.22 4.56 19.48
N LEU A 161 27.24 4.47 18.14
CA LEU A 161 28.28 5.09 17.31
C LEU A 161 28.34 6.61 17.41
N TYR A 162 27.20 7.24 17.63
CA TYR A 162 27.10 8.71 17.59
C TYR A 162 26.59 9.32 18.89
N SER A 163 26.50 8.54 19.98
CA SER A 163 26.03 8.98 21.31
C SER A 163 24.68 9.73 21.24
N LEU A 164 23.70 9.14 20.54
CA LEU A 164 22.41 9.77 20.34
C LEU A 164 21.47 9.57 21.52
N PRO A 165 20.75 10.60 21.98
CA PRO A 165 19.69 10.46 22.95
C PRO A 165 18.53 9.67 22.32
N THR A 166 17.97 8.70 23.06
CA THR A 166 16.80 7.96 22.62
C THR A 166 15.54 8.76 22.99
N PRO A 167 14.65 9.06 22.04
CA PRO A 167 13.37 9.68 22.35
C PRO A 167 12.50 8.79 23.26
N THR A 168 11.53 9.38 23.95
CA THR A 168 10.68 8.67 24.93
C THR A 168 10.06 7.37 24.38
N TRP A 169 9.56 7.39 23.13
CA TRP A 169 8.99 6.22 22.46
C TRP A 169 9.95 5.49 21.52
N GLY A 170 11.26 5.79 21.63
CA GLY A 170 12.29 5.26 20.74
C GLY A 170 12.32 5.94 19.38
N PHE A 171 13.28 5.54 18.54
CA PHE A 171 13.33 5.98 17.15
C PHE A 171 12.19 5.36 16.35
N ALA A 172 11.42 6.18 15.62
CA ALA A 172 10.23 5.76 14.88
C ALA A 172 10.28 6.13 13.39
N SER A 173 11.25 6.97 13.01
CA SER A 173 11.44 7.43 11.63
C SER A 173 11.72 6.25 10.70
N SER A 174 10.93 6.11 9.65
CA SER A 174 11.22 5.15 8.58
C SER A 174 12.42 5.61 7.76
N PRO A 175 13.28 4.70 7.28
CA PRO A 175 14.39 5.05 6.40
C PRO A 175 13.90 5.70 5.12
N LEU A 176 14.59 6.74 4.66
CA LEU A 176 14.39 7.36 3.35
C LEU A 176 15.57 7.02 2.45
N ILE A 177 15.31 6.41 1.30
CA ILE A 177 16.32 6.17 0.27
C ILE A 177 16.36 7.38 -0.65
N HIS A 178 17.55 7.96 -0.84
CA HIS A 178 17.76 9.10 -1.72
C HIS A 178 19.14 9.01 -2.42
N GLY A 179 19.14 8.78 -3.70
CA GLY A 179 20.36 8.52 -4.46
C GLY A 179 21.14 7.35 -3.88
N ASP A 180 22.40 7.59 -3.51
CA ASP A 180 23.29 6.58 -2.89
C ASP A 180 23.21 6.56 -1.36
N ASN A 181 22.26 7.24 -0.78
CA ASN A 181 22.15 7.40 0.67
C ASN A 181 20.87 6.76 1.23
N VAL A 182 20.97 6.30 2.46
CA VAL A 182 19.83 6.05 3.34
C VAL A 182 19.85 7.09 4.46
N VAL A 183 18.73 7.78 4.66
CA VAL A 183 18.58 8.90 5.57
C VAL A 183 17.64 8.53 6.72
N TYR A 184 18.06 8.85 7.94
CA TYR A 184 17.31 8.59 9.17
C TYR A 184 17.13 9.87 9.98
N ASN A 185 15.96 10.11 10.52
CA ASN A 185 15.72 11.19 11.47
C ASN A 185 16.03 10.70 12.90
N VAL A 186 17.32 10.54 13.23
CA VAL A 186 17.81 9.96 14.50
C VAL A 186 18.80 10.84 15.27
N SER A 187 19.01 12.07 14.84
CA SER A 187 19.77 13.10 15.58
C SER A 187 18.96 14.38 15.58
N SER A 188 19.54 15.51 15.94
CA SER A 188 18.78 16.77 15.97
C SER A 188 18.08 17.11 14.65
N ARG A 189 18.67 16.72 13.50
CA ARG A 189 18.17 17.00 12.15
C ARG A 189 18.55 15.92 11.12
N GLY A 190 18.80 14.68 11.56
CA GLY A 190 19.06 13.52 10.71
C GLY A 190 20.51 13.11 10.54
N ILE A 191 20.67 11.90 10.00
CA ILE A 191 21.93 11.25 9.60
C ILE A 191 21.72 10.62 8.23
N ALA A 192 22.71 10.73 7.34
CA ALA A 192 22.78 9.97 6.10
C ALA A 192 23.95 8.99 6.12
N LEU A 193 23.67 7.78 5.69
CA LEU A 193 24.66 6.70 5.51
C LEU A 193 24.69 6.31 4.03
N SER A 194 25.83 5.79 3.59
CA SER A 194 25.90 5.10 2.29
C SER A 194 24.97 3.88 2.30
N LYS A 195 24.09 3.77 1.31
CA LYS A 195 23.19 2.63 1.20
C LYS A 195 23.91 1.31 0.94
N THR A 196 25.12 1.34 0.34
CA THR A 196 25.86 0.14 -0.02
C THR A 196 26.63 -0.49 1.12
N ASN A 197 27.20 0.32 2.04
CA ASN A 197 28.09 -0.19 3.10
C ASN A 197 27.83 0.41 4.49
N GLY A 198 26.84 1.30 4.64
CA GLY A 198 26.49 1.92 5.90
C GLY A 198 27.54 2.90 6.45
N SER A 199 28.49 3.37 5.63
CA SER A 199 29.44 4.41 6.06
C SER A 199 28.75 5.75 6.19
N LEU A 200 29.21 6.57 7.15
CA LEU A 200 28.67 7.90 7.38
C LEU A 200 28.93 8.80 6.16
N LYS A 201 27.90 9.43 5.64
CA LYS A 201 27.99 10.52 4.65
C LYS A 201 27.97 11.86 5.33
N TRP A 202 26.95 12.09 6.13
CA TRP A 202 26.87 13.26 7.02
C TRP A 202 26.00 12.96 8.25
N LYS A 203 26.24 13.70 9.30
CA LYS A 203 25.36 13.75 10.48
C LYS A 203 25.24 15.19 10.99
N THR A 204 24.13 15.47 11.58
CA THR A 204 23.92 16.74 12.29
C THR A 204 24.37 16.65 13.74
N ALA A 205 24.31 17.75 14.50
CA ALA A 205 24.64 17.74 15.91
C ALA A 205 23.80 16.72 16.68
N SER A 206 24.32 16.18 17.77
CA SER A 206 23.55 15.34 18.68
C SER A 206 22.38 16.13 19.26
N GLY A 207 21.23 15.49 19.39
CA GLY A 207 20.01 16.07 19.91
C GLY A 207 18.85 15.12 19.71
N THR A 208 17.75 15.32 20.46
CA THR A 208 16.55 14.50 20.36
C THR A 208 15.86 14.75 19.01
N PRO A 209 15.65 13.73 18.18
CA PRO A 209 14.86 13.86 16.96
C PRO A 209 13.36 13.90 17.24
N GLY A 210 12.56 14.26 16.23
CA GLY A 210 11.14 13.92 16.20
C GLY A 210 10.90 12.47 15.82
N TYR A 211 9.64 12.12 15.63
CA TYR A 211 9.21 10.75 15.27
C TYR A 211 8.87 10.62 13.79
N ALA A 212 8.66 11.74 13.10
CA ALA A 212 8.36 11.80 11.68
C ALA A 212 9.53 11.30 10.81
N SER A 213 9.21 10.74 9.66
CA SER A 213 10.21 10.34 8.67
C SER A 213 10.72 11.56 7.88
N PRO A 214 11.94 11.52 7.31
CA PRO A 214 12.43 12.56 6.42
C PRO A 214 11.51 12.65 5.18
N VAL A 215 11.23 13.89 4.73
CA VAL A 215 10.42 14.13 3.54
C VAL A 215 11.31 14.77 2.46
N PRO A 216 11.43 14.15 1.26
CA PRO A 216 12.18 14.76 0.16
C PRO A 216 11.58 16.11 -0.23
N TYR A 217 12.43 17.08 -0.48
CA TYR A 217 12.02 18.44 -0.82
C TYR A 217 13.01 19.10 -1.79
N ASP A 218 12.50 19.76 -2.79
CA ASP A 218 13.30 20.66 -3.62
C ASP A 218 13.29 22.07 -3.02
N HIS A 219 14.44 22.52 -2.54
CA HIS A 219 14.62 23.90 -2.07
C HIS A 219 15.26 24.74 -3.16
N ARG A 220 14.46 25.24 -4.12
CA ARG A 220 14.92 26.13 -5.20
C ARG A 220 16.04 25.50 -6.05
N GLY A 221 15.84 24.28 -6.48
CA GLY A 221 16.81 23.51 -7.25
C GLY A 221 17.91 22.85 -6.41
N THR A 222 17.83 22.95 -5.07
CA THR A 222 18.69 22.21 -4.14
C THR A 222 17.93 21.06 -3.54
N GLU A 223 18.38 19.84 -3.77
CA GLU A 223 17.85 18.65 -3.11
C GLU A 223 18.00 18.77 -1.59
N ALA A 224 16.93 18.55 -0.88
CA ALA A 224 16.86 18.75 0.56
C ALA A 224 15.88 17.77 1.21
N PHE A 225 15.86 17.75 2.53
CA PHE A 225 14.89 17.01 3.32
C PHE A 225 14.23 17.93 4.34
N ILE A 226 12.92 17.77 4.52
CA ILE A 226 12.24 18.34 5.68
C ILE A 226 12.35 17.31 6.81
N MET A 227 13.00 17.73 7.90
CA MET A 227 13.14 16.99 9.14
C MET A 227 12.26 17.62 10.20
N PHE A 228 11.39 16.82 10.83
CA PHE A 228 10.51 17.32 11.86
C PHE A 228 11.01 16.87 13.24
N GLY A 229 11.56 17.81 13.99
CA GLY A 229 12.05 17.62 15.35
C GLY A 229 10.99 17.96 16.40
N PRO A 230 11.31 17.88 17.72
CA PRO A 230 10.36 18.13 18.80
C PRO A 230 9.75 19.54 18.80
N SER A 231 10.53 20.55 18.43
CA SER A 231 10.10 21.94 18.48
C SER A 231 10.30 22.72 17.19
N TYR A 232 10.86 22.11 16.16
CA TYR A 232 11.18 22.76 14.90
C TYR A 232 10.98 21.82 13.72
N ALA A 233 10.55 22.39 12.60
CA ALA A 233 10.79 21.81 11.29
C ALA A 233 12.08 22.39 10.71
N TYR A 234 12.90 21.55 10.11
CA TYR A 234 14.16 21.92 9.50
C TYR A 234 14.17 21.52 8.03
N CYS A 235 14.74 22.37 7.19
CA CYS A 235 15.18 21.96 5.86
C CYS A 235 16.68 21.74 5.89
N VAL A 236 17.14 20.58 5.49
CA VAL A 236 18.56 20.23 5.43
C VAL A 236 18.95 19.85 4.01
N ASN A 237 20.13 20.33 3.57
CA ASN A 237 20.70 19.98 2.28
C ASN A 237 20.95 18.46 2.21
N ALA A 238 20.47 17.80 1.16
CA ALA A 238 20.52 16.34 1.04
C ALA A 238 21.94 15.79 0.97
N ALA A 239 22.87 16.51 0.35
CA ALA A 239 24.25 16.08 0.18
C ALA A 239 25.11 16.26 1.44
N THR A 240 24.83 17.31 2.27
CA THR A 240 25.73 17.73 3.34
C THR A 240 25.13 17.72 4.74
N GLY A 241 23.80 17.59 4.87
CA GLY A 241 23.08 17.74 6.15
C GLY A 241 23.08 19.17 6.72
N LYS A 242 23.61 20.16 5.97
CA LYS A 242 23.61 21.55 6.40
C LYS A 242 22.19 22.10 6.45
N GLN A 243 21.85 22.76 7.56
CA GLN A 243 20.55 23.44 7.66
C GLN A 243 20.47 24.59 6.67
N LEU A 244 19.40 24.60 5.87
CA LEU A 244 19.06 25.67 4.93
C LEU A 244 18.14 26.69 5.60
N TRP A 245 17.14 26.20 6.34
CA TRP A 245 16.26 27.01 7.18
C TRP A 245 15.67 26.19 8.33
N SER A 246 15.04 26.87 9.28
CA SER A 246 14.22 26.23 10.31
C SER A 246 12.99 27.07 10.63
N LYS A 247 11.93 26.38 11.07
CA LYS A 247 10.68 27.00 11.53
C LYS A 247 10.32 26.47 12.89
N SER A 248 10.10 27.35 13.84
CA SER A 248 9.61 26.96 15.17
C SER A 248 8.19 26.39 15.05
N PHE A 249 8.00 25.21 15.60
CA PHE A 249 6.72 24.55 15.77
C PHE A 249 6.74 23.79 17.10
N PRO A 250 6.61 24.51 18.22
CA PRO A 250 6.74 23.91 19.54
C PRO A 250 5.58 22.96 19.81
N SER A 251 5.89 21.70 20.04
CA SER A 251 4.98 20.72 20.59
C SER A 251 5.62 20.12 21.84
N SER A 252 4.85 19.53 22.74
CA SER A 252 5.43 18.83 23.87
C SER A 252 5.91 17.44 23.45
N ASP A 253 7.04 17.37 22.76
CA ASP A 253 7.82 16.19 22.37
C ASP A 253 7.24 15.26 21.29
N ILE A 254 6.03 15.49 20.75
CA ILE A 254 5.41 14.51 19.84
C ILE A 254 5.06 15.19 18.51
N ASN A 255 6.04 15.37 17.66
CA ASN A 255 5.87 15.64 16.25
C ASN A 255 6.12 14.32 15.48
N ALA A 256 5.04 13.54 15.26
CA ALA A 256 5.11 12.22 14.67
C ALA A 256 4.48 12.14 13.28
N ALA A 257 3.56 13.05 12.95
CA ALA A 257 3.02 13.14 11.60
C ALA A 257 4.08 13.77 10.67
N ASP A 258 4.34 13.11 9.53
CA ASP A 258 5.27 13.67 8.55
C ASP A 258 4.77 15.02 8.03
N PRO A 259 5.66 15.97 7.74
CA PRO A 259 5.32 17.17 6.97
C PRO A 259 4.69 16.81 5.63
N VAL A 260 3.68 17.58 5.20
CA VAL A 260 3.01 17.35 3.91
C VAL A 260 3.34 18.50 2.95
N LEU A 261 3.75 18.14 1.74
CA LEU A 261 4.09 19.13 0.71
C LEU A 261 2.85 19.52 -0.08
N TYR A 262 2.71 20.83 -0.34
CA TYR A 262 1.61 21.37 -1.14
C TYR A 262 2.07 22.61 -1.92
N ASN A 263 2.15 22.54 -3.24
CA ASN A 263 2.51 23.67 -4.11
C ASN A 263 3.73 24.46 -3.61
N GLY A 264 4.82 23.75 -3.28
CA GLY A 264 6.05 24.36 -2.75
C GLY A 264 5.98 24.82 -1.30
N LYS A 265 4.81 24.75 -0.65
CA LYS A 265 4.58 25.05 0.76
C LYS A 265 4.64 23.77 1.59
N ILE A 266 4.78 23.93 2.91
CA ILE A 266 4.95 22.81 3.84
C ILE A 266 3.88 22.90 4.91
N PHE A 267 3.04 21.88 4.99
CA PHE A 267 2.05 21.75 6.04
C PHE A 267 2.62 20.93 7.20
N LEU A 268 2.51 21.50 8.39
CA LEU A 268 2.88 20.89 9.67
C LEU A 268 1.63 20.68 10.52
N SER A 269 1.57 19.57 11.23
CA SER A 269 0.48 19.29 12.17
C SER A 269 0.97 18.45 13.34
N SER A 270 0.40 18.69 14.51
CA SER A 270 0.57 17.84 15.68
C SER A 270 -0.70 17.88 16.53
N SER A 271 -1.01 16.77 17.20
CA SER A 271 -2.11 16.69 18.16
C SER A 271 -1.66 16.88 19.60
N SER A 272 -0.34 16.99 19.85
CA SER A 272 0.23 17.12 21.17
C SER A 272 0.07 18.57 21.70
N PHE A 273 -0.54 18.70 22.84
CA PHE A 273 -0.68 19.91 23.71
C PHE A 273 -1.03 21.27 23.09
N ASN A 274 -1.49 21.45 21.95
CA ASN A 274 -1.95 22.72 21.38
C ASN A 274 -1.20 23.32 20.17
N PRO A 275 -0.35 22.60 19.42
CA PRO A 275 0.23 23.23 18.24
C PRO A 275 -0.76 23.37 17.07
N GLY A 276 -1.76 22.47 16.94
CA GLY A 276 -2.69 22.53 15.81
C GLY A 276 -2.04 22.19 14.48
N CYS A 277 -2.24 23.05 13.49
CA CYS A 277 -1.63 22.92 12.15
C CYS A 277 -1.25 24.29 11.57
N GLU A 278 -0.29 24.27 10.66
CA GLU A 278 0.28 25.47 10.04
C GLU A 278 0.70 25.16 8.60
N LEU A 279 0.38 26.05 7.67
CA LEU A 279 0.96 26.03 6.32
C LEU A 279 2.06 27.08 6.25
N ILE A 280 3.27 26.63 5.92
CA ILE A 280 4.47 27.46 5.84
C ILE A 280 4.74 27.82 4.39
N GLU A 281 5.01 29.09 4.14
CA GLU A 281 5.57 29.63 2.89
C GLU A 281 7.03 30.01 3.05
N LEU A 282 7.77 29.93 1.94
CA LEU A 282 9.19 30.27 1.89
C LEU A 282 9.44 31.49 1.02
N SER A 283 10.16 32.45 1.57
CA SER A 283 10.72 33.57 0.82
C SER A 283 12.23 33.61 1.03
N GLY A 284 13.02 33.18 0.06
CA GLY A 284 14.45 32.93 0.25
C GLY A 284 14.69 31.81 1.26
N THR A 285 15.45 32.09 2.31
CA THR A 285 15.66 31.21 3.46
C THR A 285 14.71 31.52 4.63
N SER A 286 13.87 32.53 4.49
CA SER A 286 12.91 32.93 5.51
C SER A 286 11.64 32.13 5.40
N THR A 287 11.07 31.75 6.53
CA THR A 287 9.80 31.03 6.64
C THR A 287 8.74 31.91 7.25
N SER A 288 7.55 31.96 6.67
CA SER A 288 6.37 32.63 7.23
C SER A 288 5.18 31.67 7.29
N SER A 289 4.26 31.96 8.21
CA SER A 289 2.98 31.25 8.24
C SER A 289 2.05 31.87 7.20
N LYS A 290 1.56 31.10 6.25
CA LYS A 290 0.43 31.51 5.43
C LYS A 290 -0.84 31.57 6.27
N TRP A 291 -1.06 30.50 7.02
CA TRP A 291 -2.11 30.39 8.04
C TRP A 291 -1.70 29.40 9.14
N LYS A 292 -2.31 29.57 10.32
CA LYS A 292 -2.15 28.68 11.47
C LYS A 292 -3.48 28.56 12.21
N ASN A 293 -3.91 27.35 12.56
CA ASN A 293 -5.15 27.11 13.28
C ASN A 293 -5.15 25.72 13.94
N HIS A 294 -6.33 25.28 14.42
CA HIS A 294 -6.54 23.97 15.05
C HIS A 294 -7.48 23.07 14.25
N ASN A 295 -7.70 23.36 12.98
CA ASN A 295 -8.65 22.65 12.16
C ASN A 295 -8.21 21.22 11.81
N MET A 296 -6.88 20.96 11.82
CA MET A 296 -6.34 19.62 11.63
C MET A 296 -5.28 19.34 12.72
N ARG A 297 -5.50 18.30 13.52
CA ARG A 297 -4.60 17.89 14.59
C ARG A 297 -4.24 16.40 14.42
N ILE A 298 -3.25 16.15 13.59
CA ILE A 298 -2.80 14.81 13.23
C ILE A 298 -1.83 14.29 14.31
N TYR A 299 -1.97 13.02 14.69
CA TYR A 299 -1.14 12.43 15.73
C TYR A 299 0.04 11.63 15.16
N PHE A 300 -0.22 10.60 14.33
CA PHE A 300 0.83 9.71 13.82
C PHE A 300 0.98 9.78 12.30
N ASN A 301 -0.11 9.57 11.58
CA ASN A 301 -0.07 9.36 10.15
C ASN A 301 -0.49 10.63 9.44
N ALA A 302 0.42 11.25 8.71
CA ALA A 302 0.11 12.43 7.92
C ALA A 302 -1.08 12.16 6.99
N GLY A 303 -1.89 13.20 6.76
CA GLY A 303 -2.98 13.13 5.81
C GLY A 303 -2.49 13.01 4.36
N VAL A 304 -3.42 12.92 3.43
CA VAL A 304 -3.17 12.93 1.99
C VAL A 304 -3.72 14.19 1.37
N VAL A 305 -2.99 14.77 0.42
CA VAL A 305 -3.43 15.95 -0.35
C VAL A 305 -3.87 15.50 -1.72
N ILE A 306 -5.11 15.87 -2.09
CA ILE A 306 -5.67 15.65 -3.43
C ILE A 306 -6.23 16.98 -3.92
N GLY A 307 -5.68 17.49 -5.01
CA GLY A 307 -5.93 18.87 -5.43
C GLY A 307 -5.54 19.87 -4.35
N ASP A 308 -6.43 20.77 -4.01
CA ASP A 308 -6.21 21.80 -2.99
C ASP A 308 -6.70 21.40 -1.58
N TYR A 309 -6.95 20.12 -1.33
CA TYR A 309 -7.55 19.65 -0.09
C TYR A 309 -6.72 18.59 0.60
N LEU A 310 -6.54 18.74 1.92
CA LEU A 310 -5.95 17.74 2.80
C LEU A 310 -7.06 16.95 3.49
N TYR A 311 -6.96 15.64 3.40
CA TYR A 311 -7.79 14.69 4.13
C TYR A 311 -6.96 14.01 5.21
N GLY A 312 -7.36 14.15 6.47
CA GLY A 312 -6.58 13.64 7.60
C GLY A 312 -7.41 13.14 8.77
N GLY A 313 -6.84 12.22 9.53
CA GLY A 313 -7.38 11.79 10.81
C GLY A 313 -7.05 12.81 11.90
N SER A 314 -8.05 13.47 12.48
CA SER A 314 -7.87 14.46 13.54
C SER A 314 -8.10 13.83 14.91
N THR A 315 -7.02 13.67 15.65
CA THR A 315 -7.02 13.30 17.06
C THR A 315 -6.81 14.59 17.88
N PRO A 316 -7.48 14.90 18.95
CA PRO A 316 -8.32 14.08 19.81
C PRO A 316 -9.80 14.03 19.40
N HIS A 317 -10.19 14.58 18.26
CA HIS A 317 -11.61 14.71 17.86
C HIS A 317 -12.24 13.40 17.41
N SER A 318 -11.48 12.28 17.31
CA SER A 318 -11.97 11.01 16.78
C SER A 318 -12.70 11.21 15.45
N ALA A 319 -12.09 11.98 14.54
CA ALA A 319 -12.72 12.43 13.31
C ALA A 319 -11.79 12.31 12.10
N VAL A 320 -12.36 12.18 10.93
CA VAL A 320 -11.71 12.49 9.65
C VAL A 320 -12.18 13.87 9.20
N ARG A 321 -11.26 14.68 8.72
CA ARG A 321 -11.53 16.05 8.25
C ARG A 321 -10.97 16.27 6.87
N CYS A 322 -11.65 17.15 6.14
CA CYS A 322 -11.13 17.78 4.93
C CYS A 322 -10.89 19.26 5.24
N ILE A 323 -9.71 19.76 4.91
CA ILE A 323 -9.39 21.18 5.00
C ILE A 323 -8.89 21.70 3.65
N ASN A 324 -9.23 22.94 3.33
CA ASN A 324 -8.66 23.66 2.19
C ASN A 324 -7.22 24.07 2.53
N MET A 325 -6.25 23.70 1.69
CA MET A 325 -4.83 23.99 1.94
C MET A 325 -4.47 25.45 1.75
N GLU A 326 -5.18 26.19 0.89
CA GLU A 326 -4.91 27.61 0.67
C GLU A 326 -5.40 28.50 1.83
N THR A 327 -6.56 28.14 2.44
CA THR A 327 -7.20 28.95 3.49
C THR A 327 -7.05 28.36 4.90
N GLY A 328 -6.79 27.08 5.03
CA GLY A 328 -6.79 26.35 6.30
C GLY A 328 -8.19 26.07 6.85
N GLU A 329 -9.25 26.37 6.11
CA GLU A 329 -10.63 26.19 6.55
C GLU A 329 -11.10 24.74 6.44
N THR A 330 -11.87 24.32 7.45
CA THR A 330 -12.49 22.99 7.43
C THR A 330 -13.65 22.99 6.44
N GLN A 331 -13.60 22.09 5.47
CA GLN A 331 -14.66 21.87 4.51
C GLN A 331 -15.75 20.97 5.10
N TRP A 332 -15.34 19.88 5.74
CA TRP A 332 -16.24 18.98 6.47
C TRP A 332 -15.50 18.21 7.58
N THR A 333 -16.28 17.68 8.51
CA THR A 333 -15.84 16.82 9.59
C THR A 333 -16.72 15.58 9.65
N LYS A 334 -16.13 14.39 9.59
CA LYS A 334 -16.79 13.10 9.86
C LYS A 334 -16.35 12.59 11.22
N ASN A 335 -17.22 12.76 12.21
CA ASN A 335 -17.00 12.29 13.58
C ASN A 335 -17.11 10.75 13.71
N SER A 336 -16.71 10.23 14.85
CA SER A 336 -16.81 8.81 15.23
C SER A 336 -15.93 7.86 14.40
N ILE A 337 -14.80 8.37 13.89
CA ILE A 337 -13.73 7.55 13.30
C ILE A 337 -12.44 7.78 14.13
N PRO A 338 -12.19 6.92 15.14
CA PRO A 338 -11.09 7.16 16.08
C PRO A 338 -9.71 7.04 15.41
N SER A 339 -8.84 8.03 15.63
CA SER A 339 -7.42 8.04 15.21
C SER A 339 -7.19 7.39 13.85
N ALA A 340 -7.89 7.88 12.82
CA ALA A 340 -7.86 7.32 11.49
C ALA A 340 -6.51 7.46 10.82
N SER A 341 -6.05 6.40 10.18
CA SER A 341 -4.93 6.41 9.23
C SER A 341 -5.48 6.40 7.81
N ILE A 342 -4.92 7.22 6.92
CA ILE A 342 -5.47 7.45 5.58
C ILE A 342 -4.41 7.22 4.52
N THR A 343 -4.80 6.49 3.50
CA THR A 343 -4.12 6.34 2.21
C THR A 343 -5.12 6.70 1.12
N ALA A 344 -4.67 7.07 -0.06
CA ALA A 344 -5.55 7.37 -1.18
C ALA A 344 -5.13 6.61 -2.46
N ALA A 345 -6.08 6.38 -3.33
CA ALA A 345 -5.88 5.87 -4.68
C ALA A 345 -7.07 6.24 -5.55
N ASP A 346 -6.84 6.58 -6.82
CA ASP A 346 -7.91 6.84 -7.80
C ASP A 346 -9.01 7.76 -7.26
N ALA A 347 -8.61 8.93 -6.75
CA ALA A 347 -9.48 9.93 -6.12
C ALA A 347 -10.38 9.39 -5.00
N LYS A 348 -10.01 8.29 -4.36
CA LYS A 348 -10.73 7.71 -3.21
C LYS A 348 -9.84 7.65 -1.98
N LEU A 349 -10.44 7.79 -0.82
CA LEU A 349 -9.83 7.69 0.50
C LEU A 349 -10.00 6.27 1.04
N ILE A 350 -8.91 5.66 1.48
CA ILE A 350 -8.86 4.38 2.18
C ILE A 350 -8.54 4.69 3.64
N ILE A 351 -9.52 4.55 4.51
CA ILE A 351 -9.44 5.02 5.89
C ILE A 351 -9.53 3.82 6.83
N LEU A 352 -8.51 3.60 7.63
CA LEU A 352 -8.49 2.58 8.69
C LEU A 352 -8.60 3.27 10.04
N SER A 353 -9.68 2.98 10.79
CA SER A 353 -9.83 3.49 12.15
C SER A 353 -8.91 2.74 13.12
N ARG A 354 -8.59 3.37 14.26
CA ARG A 354 -7.84 2.73 15.34
C ARG A 354 -8.45 1.41 15.81
N THR A 355 -9.76 1.27 15.68
CA THR A 355 -10.49 0.06 16.08
C THR A 355 -10.56 -1.00 14.99
N GLY A 356 -10.07 -0.72 13.79
CA GLY A 356 -9.99 -1.65 12.66
C GLY A 356 -11.23 -1.68 11.77
N ASP A 357 -12.01 -0.59 11.77
CA ASP A 357 -13.04 -0.36 10.75
C ASP A 357 -12.39 0.26 9.53
N LEU A 358 -12.60 -0.34 8.38
CA LEU A 358 -12.18 0.16 7.08
C LEU A 358 -13.32 0.92 6.44
N TYR A 359 -13.03 2.12 5.95
CA TYR A 359 -13.94 2.93 5.15
C TYR A 359 -13.30 3.23 3.81
N ILE A 360 -14.10 3.17 2.75
CA ILE A 360 -13.79 3.79 1.46
C ILE A 360 -14.71 4.98 1.29
N ALA A 361 -14.15 6.09 0.88
CA ALA A 361 -14.91 7.32 0.62
C ALA A 361 -14.34 8.03 -0.61
N GLU A 362 -15.14 8.82 -1.29
CA GLU A 362 -14.65 9.72 -2.33
C GLU A 362 -13.80 10.84 -1.72
N ALA A 363 -12.73 11.22 -2.41
CA ALA A 363 -11.93 12.38 -2.06
C ALA A 363 -12.63 13.66 -2.55
N SER A 364 -13.77 13.97 -1.94
CA SER A 364 -14.61 15.13 -2.27
C SER A 364 -14.47 16.21 -1.19
N PRO A 365 -14.28 17.49 -1.56
CA PRO A 365 -14.25 18.58 -0.58
C PRO A 365 -15.67 19.00 -0.11
N SER A 366 -16.73 18.64 -0.84
CA SER A 366 -18.07 19.10 -0.54
C SER A 366 -18.68 18.44 0.70
N ARG A 367 -18.39 17.14 0.91
CA ARG A 367 -18.88 16.34 2.05
C ARG A 367 -18.17 15.00 2.12
N PHE A 368 -18.27 14.31 3.26
CA PHE A 368 -17.81 12.93 3.38
C PHE A 368 -18.78 11.99 2.64
N MET A 369 -18.33 11.39 1.55
CA MET A 369 -19.13 10.48 0.72
C MET A 369 -18.60 9.05 0.89
N GLN A 370 -19.22 8.31 1.84
CA GLN A 370 -18.83 6.91 2.10
C GLN A 370 -19.34 6.01 0.97
N LEU A 371 -18.43 5.24 0.38
CA LEU A 371 -18.72 4.21 -0.62
C LEU A 371 -18.91 2.84 0.03
N ALA A 372 -18.02 2.49 0.97
CA ALA A 372 -18.08 1.22 1.68
C ALA A 372 -17.58 1.35 3.13
N LYS A 373 -18.00 0.39 3.98
CA LYS A 373 -17.51 0.24 5.36
C LYS A 373 -17.56 -1.22 5.77
N ALA A 374 -16.53 -1.70 6.45
CA ALA A 374 -16.53 -3.02 7.09
C ALA A 374 -15.56 -3.06 8.28
N LYS A 375 -15.81 -3.96 9.24
CA LYS A 375 -14.86 -4.34 10.29
C LYS A 375 -13.88 -5.37 9.73
N VAL A 376 -12.67 -4.96 9.40
CA VAL A 376 -11.71 -5.85 8.72
C VAL A 376 -10.69 -6.49 9.65
N ILE A 377 -10.38 -5.83 10.79
CA ILE A 377 -9.41 -6.34 11.77
C ILE A 377 -9.83 -5.91 13.17
N THR A 378 -9.43 -6.67 14.18
CA THR A 378 -9.67 -6.35 15.60
C THR A 378 -8.38 -5.92 16.29
N GLY A 379 -8.49 -5.20 17.42
CA GLY A 379 -7.36 -4.66 18.14
C GLY A 379 -6.97 -3.25 17.72
N THR A 380 -5.89 -2.73 18.29
CA THR A 380 -5.43 -1.36 18.03
C THR A 380 -4.69 -1.28 16.69
N CYS A 381 -5.20 -0.46 15.76
CA CYS A 381 -4.58 -0.20 14.45
C CYS A 381 -4.01 1.23 14.44
N LEU A 382 -2.71 1.35 14.27
CA LEU A 382 -1.99 2.63 14.25
C LEU A 382 -1.15 2.79 12.97
N THR A 383 -1.20 1.81 12.06
CA THR A 383 -0.49 1.83 10.79
C THR A 383 -1.41 2.31 9.66
N VAL A 384 -0.83 2.92 8.64
CA VAL A 384 -1.57 3.22 7.42
C VAL A 384 -1.99 1.92 6.72
N PRO A 385 -3.20 1.84 6.16
CA PRO A 385 -3.52 0.78 5.22
C PRO A 385 -2.70 0.97 3.94
N VAL A 386 -2.17 -0.12 3.38
CA VAL A 386 -1.34 -0.07 2.18
C VAL A 386 -2.08 -0.75 1.03
N LEU A 387 -2.36 0.00 -0.03
CA LEU A 387 -2.91 -0.53 -1.27
C LEU A 387 -1.78 -0.74 -2.27
N ALA A 388 -1.53 -2.00 -2.61
CA ALA A 388 -0.53 -2.41 -3.58
C ALA A 388 -0.98 -3.70 -4.28
N ASN A 389 -0.76 -3.78 -5.58
CA ASN A 389 -1.06 -4.96 -6.39
C ASN A 389 -2.51 -5.45 -6.20
N ARG A 390 -3.48 -4.51 -6.26
CA ARG A 390 -4.93 -4.75 -6.06
C ARG A 390 -5.26 -5.46 -4.75
N SER A 391 -4.46 -5.22 -3.74
CA SER A 391 -4.63 -5.80 -2.41
C SER A 391 -4.39 -4.77 -1.34
N LEU A 392 -5.18 -4.83 -0.27
CA LEU A 392 -5.03 -3.95 0.88
C LEU A 392 -4.41 -4.70 2.05
N TYR A 393 -3.34 -4.14 2.58
CA TYR A 393 -2.67 -4.67 3.76
C TYR A 393 -3.08 -3.86 4.98
N VAL A 394 -3.59 -4.56 6.01
CA VAL A 394 -4.00 -3.95 7.28
C VAL A 394 -3.38 -4.72 8.46
N ARG A 395 -2.94 -3.98 9.46
CA ARG A 395 -2.23 -4.55 10.60
C ARG A 395 -2.69 -3.95 11.91
N ASN A 396 -2.73 -4.76 12.99
CA ASN A 396 -2.86 -4.29 14.36
C ASN A 396 -1.51 -4.27 15.10
N SER A 397 -1.46 -3.56 16.22
CA SER A 397 -0.25 -3.41 17.05
C SER A 397 0.26 -4.72 17.66
N ARG A 398 -0.58 -5.74 17.82
CA ARG A 398 -0.21 -7.07 18.32
C ARG A 398 0.32 -8.00 17.25
N GLY A 399 0.47 -7.48 16.02
CA GLY A 399 1.15 -8.16 14.90
C GLY A 399 0.27 -9.08 14.07
N THR A 400 -1.05 -8.98 14.14
CA THR A 400 -1.90 -9.57 13.11
C THR A 400 -1.83 -8.71 11.85
N LEU A 401 -1.44 -9.33 10.74
CA LEU A 401 -1.38 -8.73 9.40
C LEU A 401 -2.31 -9.50 8.47
N TYR A 402 -3.17 -8.78 7.75
CA TYR A 402 -4.05 -9.32 6.72
C TYR A 402 -3.74 -8.73 5.35
N LYS A 403 -3.83 -9.57 4.32
CA LYS A 403 -4.00 -9.17 2.93
C LYS A 403 -5.48 -9.32 2.58
N LEU A 404 -6.09 -8.25 2.11
CA LEU A 404 -7.48 -8.18 1.70
C LEU A 404 -7.55 -8.00 0.19
N GLN A 405 -8.50 -8.65 -0.46
CA GLN A 405 -8.71 -8.54 -1.90
C GLN A 405 -9.37 -7.20 -2.23
N MET A 406 -8.76 -6.44 -3.11
CA MET A 406 -9.27 -5.15 -3.62
C MET A 406 -9.38 -5.16 -5.14
N SER A 407 -9.54 -6.33 -5.74
CA SER A 407 -9.91 -6.51 -7.14
C SER A 407 -11.22 -7.27 -7.22
N GLU A 408 -12.01 -7.03 -8.25
CA GLU A 408 -13.01 -8.04 -8.62
C GLU A 408 -12.27 -9.36 -8.79
N MET A 409 -12.91 -10.46 -8.42
CA MET A 409 -12.37 -11.76 -8.82
C MET A 409 -12.24 -11.70 -10.34
N VAL A 410 -11.02 -11.56 -10.84
CA VAL A 410 -10.75 -11.99 -12.20
C VAL A 410 -11.03 -13.48 -12.13
N ILE A 411 -12.19 -13.89 -12.58
CA ILE A 411 -12.42 -15.29 -12.91
C ILE A 411 -11.30 -15.55 -13.92
N GLU A 412 -10.26 -16.29 -13.50
CA GLU A 412 -9.29 -16.79 -14.47
C GLU A 412 -10.15 -17.53 -15.52
N THR A 413 -10.39 -16.85 -16.63
CA THR A 413 -11.04 -17.50 -17.76
C THR A 413 -10.05 -18.53 -18.25
N GLN A 414 -10.25 -19.76 -17.82
CA GLN A 414 -9.45 -20.86 -18.35
C GLN A 414 -9.73 -20.93 -19.84
N PRO A 415 -8.71 -21.01 -20.68
CA PRO A 415 -8.92 -21.10 -22.11
C PRO A 415 -9.69 -22.39 -22.41
N LEU A 416 -10.95 -22.23 -22.82
CA LEU A 416 -11.78 -23.29 -23.28
C LEU A 416 -11.42 -23.58 -24.75
N ALA A 417 -10.77 -24.72 -24.99
CA ALA A 417 -10.53 -25.20 -26.34
C ALA A 417 -11.71 -26.03 -26.79
N VAL A 418 -12.09 -25.88 -28.06
CA VAL A 418 -13.17 -26.62 -28.69
C VAL A 418 -12.66 -27.29 -29.96
N ASN A 419 -12.82 -28.61 -30.07
CA ASN A 419 -12.46 -29.37 -31.24
C ASN A 419 -13.69 -30.17 -31.72
N PHE A 420 -13.67 -30.62 -32.97
CA PHE A 420 -14.65 -31.56 -33.50
C PHE A 420 -14.13 -32.97 -33.34
N ALA A 421 -14.90 -33.85 -32.69
CA ALA A 421 -14.62 -35.26 -32.55
C ALA A 421 -15.76 -36.06 -33.25
N GLY A 422 -15.69 -36.14 -34.57
CA GLY A 422 -16.77 -36.69 -35.39
C GLY A 422 -18.01 -35.79 -35.41
N SER A 423 -19.13 -36.27 -34.87
CA SER A 423 -20.38 -35.50 -34.70
C SER A 423 -20.45 -34.74 -33.37
N ASP A 424 -19.49 -34.97 -32.49
CA ASP A 424 -19.49 -34.39 -31.15
C ASP A 424 -18.50 -33.21 -31.06
N LEU A 425 -18.75 -32.31 -30.13
CA LEU A 425 -17.83 -31.24 -29.74
C LEU A 425 -17.00 -31.71 -28.56
N GLU A 426 -15.69 -31.62 -28.66
CA GLU A 426 -14.78 -31.90 -27.57
C GLU A 426 -14.31 -30.58 -26.97
N PHE A 427 -14.73 -30.33 -25.73
CA PHE A 427 -14.30 -29.19 -24.94
C PHE A 427 -13.14 -29.59 -24.03
N SER A 428 -12.09 -28.79 -23.96
CA SER A 428 -11.01 -29.06 -23.02
C SER A 428 -10.47 -27.77 -22.39
N TRP A 429 -10.11 -27.83 -21.07
CA TRP A 429 -9.51 -26.73 -20.32
C TRP A 429 -8.46 -27.26 -19.35
N PRO A 430 -7.48 -26.41 -18.92
CA PRO A 430 -6.46 -26.81 -17.95
C PRO A 430 -7.07 -27.33 -16.65
N ALA A 431 -6.53 -28.42 -16.11
CA ALA A 431 -6.97 -29.01 -14.83
C ALA A 431 -6.47 -28.20 -13.62
N LYS A 432 -6.61 -26.86 -13.66
CA LYS A 432 -6.29 -25.92 -12.59
C LYS A 432 -7.58 -25.25 -12.13
N GLY A 433 -7.92 -25.39 -10.85
CA GLY A 433 -9.16 -24.86 -10.26
C GLY A 433 -10.38 -25.78 -10.54
N ASN A 434 -11.50 -25.46 -9.87
CA ASN A 434 -12.76 -26.16 -10.05
C ASN A 434 -13.61 -25.37 -11.05
N PHE A 435 -13.78 -25.92 -12.23
CA PHE A 435 -14.62 -25.36 -13.29
C PHE A 435 -15.59 -26.42 -13.83
N ALA A 436 -16.84 -26.02 -14.03
CA ALA A 436 -17.87 -26.81 -14.70
C ALA A 436 -18.15 -26.19 -16.08
N LEU A 437 -18.37 -27.07 -17.08
CA LEU A 437 -18.87 -26.67 -18.39
C LEU A 437 -20.40 -26.51 -18.31
N GLU A 438 -20.93 -25.38 -18.71
CA GLU A 438 -22.36 -25.12 -18.80
C GLU A 438 -22.78 -24.84 -20.24
N SER A 439 -24.03 -25.17 -20.58
CA SER A 439 -24.61 -24.82 -21.85
C SER A 439 -26.01 -24.19 -21.73
N THR A 440 -26.39 -23.45 -22.76
CA THR A 440 -27.72 -22.87 -22.92
C THR A 440 -28.06 -22.76 -24.41
N ASP A 441 -29.35 -22.73 -24.72
CA ASP A 441 -29.83 -22.56 -26.09
C ASP A 441 -30.15 -21.10 -26.44
N ALA A 442 -30.03 -20.17 -25.43
CA ALA A 442 -30.30 -18.76 -25.62
C ALA A 442 -29.27 -17.87 -24.88
N LEU A 443 -29.02 -16.68 -25.43
CA LEU A 443 -28.21 -15.64 -24.76
C LEU A 443 -29.11 -14.52 -24.24
N GLY A 444 -28.70 -13.89 -23.14
CA GLY A 444 -29.37 -12.72 -22.54
C GLY A 444 -29.68 -12.90 -21.07
N GLN A 445 -30.42 -11.94 -20.48
CA GLN A 445 -30.74 -11.96 -19.04
C GLN A 445 -31.63 -13.14 -18.59
N ALA A 446 -32.29 -13.81 -19.52
CA ALA A 446 -33.14 -14.99 -19.28
C ALA A 446 -32.47 -16.31 -19.67
N ALA A 447 -31.16 -16.34 -19.93
CA ALA A 447 -30.43 -17.55 -20.30
C ALA A 447 -30.40 -18.51 -19.11
N ASP A 448 -31.01 -19.68 -19.30
CA ASP A 448 -30.96 -20.79 -18.33
C ASP A 448 -29.75 -21.66 -18.63
N TRP A 449 -28.71 -21.53 -17.82
CA TRP A 449 -27.46 -22.25 -17.94
C TRP A 449 -27.51 -23.52 -17.13
N SER A 450 -27.33 -24.66 -17.76
CA SER A 450 -27.29 -25.98 -17.14
C SER A 450 -25.92 -26.63 -17.30
N GLU A 451 -25.46 -27.32 -16.27
CA GLU A 451 -24.20 -28.03 -16.28
C GLU A 451 -24.20 -29.16 -17.31
N VAL A 452 -23.16 -29.23 -18.11
CA VAL A 452 -22.94 -30.27 -19.09
C VAL A 452 -21.97 -31.25 -18.46
N GLY A 453 -22.50 -32.34 -17.87
CA GLY A 453 -21.53 -33.01 -17.16
C GLY A 453 -21.58 -34.38 -16.62
N SER A 454 -22.17 -35.34 -17.20
CA SER A 454 -21.96 -36.76 -16.77
C SER A 454 -20.74 -37.43 -17.42
N GLY A 455 -19.68 -36.70 -17.77
CA GLY A 455 -18.56 -37.30 -18.52
C GLY A 455 -17.26 -36.50 -18.56
N THR A 456 -16.99 -35.66 -17.53
CA THR A 456 -15.72 -34.95 -17.44
C THR A 456 -14.58 -35.94 -17.16
N ALA A 457 -13.74 -36.20 -18.15
CA ALA A 457 -12.51 -36.98 -17.98
C ALA A 457 -11.31 -36.03 -17.71
N LYS A 458 -10.41 -36.49 -16.88
CA LYS A 458 -9.11 -35.81 -16.72
C LYS A 458 -8.06 -36.59 -17.50
N GLU A 459 -7.52 -35.95 -18.52
CA GLU A 459 -6.41 -36.50 -19.30
C GLU A 459 -5.22 -35.55 -19.20
N ASP A 460 -4.10 -36.03 -18.70
CA ASP A 460 -2.92 -35.26 -18.38
C ASP A 460 -3.25 -34.01 -17.47
N ASP A 461 -2.92 -32.83 -17.94
CA ASP A 461 -3.17 -31.56 -17.24
C ASP A 461 -4.44 -30.84 -17.74
N ARG A 462 -5.38 -31.56 -18.36
CA ARG A 462 -6.62 -30.98 -18.89
C ARG A 462 -7.84 -31.77 -18.45
N TYR A 463 -8.96 -31.08 -18.28
CA TYR A 463 -10.29 -31.68 -18.25
C TYR A 463 -10.84 -31.71 -19.68
N ILE A 464 -11.52 -32.82 -20.05
CA ILE A 464 -12.09 -33.03 -21.36
C ILE A 464 -13.55 -33.45 -21.20
N VAL A 465 -14.43 -32.80 -21.94
CA VAL A 465 -15.87 -33.16 -22.02
C VAL A 465 -16.27 -33.24 -23.48
N ARG A 466 -16.93 -34.34 -23.85
CA ARG A 466 -17.52 -34.54 -25.20
C ARG A 466 -19.02 -34.32 -25.14
N VAL A 467 -19.51 -33.44 -25.98
CA VAL A 467 -20.92 -33.04 -26.03
C VAL A 467 -21.45 -33.24 -27.44
N ARG A 468 -22.56 -33.96 -27.55
CA ARG A 468 -23.33 -34.00 -28.79
C ARG A 468 -24.27 -32.81 -28.82
N PRO A 469 -24.15 -31.87 -29.78
CA PRO A 469 -25.07 -30.74 -29.86
C PRO A 469 -26.51 -31.24 -30.02
N SER A 470 -27.40 -30.69 -29.21
CA SER A 470 -28.81 -31.07 -29.17
C SER A 470 -29.74 -30.07 -29.84
N ALA A 471 -29.23 -28.88 -30.22
CA ALA A 471 -29.97 -27.80 -30.82
C ALA A 471 -29.24 -27.19 -32.03
N GLU A 472 -29.96 -26.47 -32.90
CA GLU A 472 -29.37 -25.73 -34.02
C GLU A 472 -28.43 -24.59 -33.57
N GLN A 473 -28.69 -24.05 -32.40
CA GLN A 473 -27.81 -23.07 -31.68
C GLN A 473 -27.66 -23.55 -30.26
N GLN A 474 -26.40 -23.59 -29.79
CA GLN A 474 -26.07 -23.93 -28.42
C GLN A 474 -24.82 -23.14 -28.01
N PHE A 475 -24.84 -22.53 -26.81
CA PHE A 475 -23.77 -21.73 -26.27
C PHE A 475 -23.15 -22.46 -25.08
N PHE A 476 -21.85 -22.31 -24.91
CA PHE A 476 -21.09 -22.96 -23.85
C PHE A 476 -20.22 -22.00 -23.11
N ARG A 477 -20.06 -22.19 -21.80
CA ARG A 477 -19.14 -21.45 -20.95
C ARG A 477 -18.52 -22.31 -19.86
N LEU A 478 -17.38 -21.91 -19.33
CA LEU A 478 -16.87 -22.44 -18.07
C LEU A 478 -17.37 -21.58 -16.91
N ARG A 479 -17.92 -22.21 -15.87
CA ARG A 479 -18.26 -21.60 -14.60
C ARG A 479 -17.28 -22.06 -13.54
N SER A 480 -16.71 -21.13 -12.74
CA SER A 480 -15.94 -21.51 -11.56
C SER A 480 -16.89 -21.96 -10.44
N GLU A 481 -16.61 -23.08 -9.80
CA GLU A 481 -17.32 -23.57 -8.62
C GLU A 481 -16.92 -22.87 -7.32
#